data_e2ef0644e6930b3d0c3b694fd2f617b7
#
_entry.id   e2ef0644e6930b3d0c3b694fd2f617b7
#
_cell.length_a   1.000
_cell.length_b   1.000
_cell.length_c   1.000
_cell.angle_alpha   90.00
_cell.angle_beta   90.00
_cell.angle_gamma   90.00
#
_symmetry.space_group_name_H-M   'P 1'
#
loop_
_entity.id
_entity.type
_entity.pdbx_description
1 polymer ?
#
loop_
_entity_poly.entity_id
_entity_poly.type
_entity_poly.pdbx_seq_one_letter_code
_entity_poly.pdbx_strand_id
1 'polypeptide(L)' 'MARTRKTSTLDEKIEKAQEAVEKTKARYDAAVKELRMLLEKKDAQRKQELLKALESSPRSFDEIMEFLKAEE' A
#
# COMPACT_ATOMS: atom_id res chain seq x y z
N MET A 1 -0.98 40.59 30.94
CA MET A 1 -1.42 40.66 29.53
C MET A 1 -0.40 40.08 28.59
N ALA A 2 0.85 40.51 28.68
CA ALA A 2 1.91 39.97 27.82
C ALA A 2 2.10 38.47 27.98
N ARG A 3 2.00 38.00 29.22
CA ARG A 3 2.14 36.56 29.52
C ARG A 3 1.03 35.72 28.87
N THR A 4 -0.20 36.25 28.94
CA THR A 4 -1.35 35.56 28.34
C THR A 4 -1.19 35.44 26.83
N ARG A 5 -0.71 36.51 26.18
CA ARG A 5 -0.45 36.44 24.74
C ARG A 5 0.60 35.45 24.37
N LYS A 6 1.69 35.37 25.14
CA LYS A 6 2.74 34.40 24.89
C LYS A 6 2.22 32.98 25.03
N THR A 7 1.43 32.73 26.07
CA THR A 7 0.83 31.42 26.30
C THR A 7 -0.13 31.09 25.17
N SER A 8 -0.99 32.04 24.76
CA SER A 8 -1.92 31.84 23.65
C SER A 8 -1.17 31.53 22.35
N THR A 9 -0.08 32.26 22.10
CA THR A 9 0.69 32.05 20.88
C THR A 9 1.32 30.69 20.85
N LEU A 10 1.85 30.22 21.98
CA LEU A 10 2.41 28.88 22.08
C LEU A 10 1.32 27.83 21.89
N ASP A 11 0.19 28.03 22.52
CA ASP A 11 -0.92 27.08 22.40
C ASP A 11 -1.42 27.02 20.96
N GLU A 12 -1.50 28.17 20.29
CA GLU A 12 -1.87 28.19 18.88
C GLU A 12 -0.87 27.44 18.01
N LYS A 13 0.41 27.62 18.27
CA LYS A 13 1.47 26.92 17.55
C LYS A 13 1.37 25.42 17.77
N ILE A 14 1.10 24.99 18.99
CA ILE A 14 0.94 23.58 19.33
C ILE A 14 -0.27 23.02 18.60
N GLU A 15 -1.39 23.72 18.61
CA GLU A 15 -2.58 23.26 17.90
C GLU A 15 -2.32 23.10 16.40
N LYS A 16 -1.66 24.07 15.79
CA LYS A 16 -1.34 24.00 14.38
C LYS A 16 -0.40 22.85 14.07
N ALA A 17 0.57 22.63 14.95
CA ALA A 17 1.50 21.52 14.78
C ALA A 17 0.77 20.17 14.91
N GLN A 18 -0.16 20.08 15.86
CA GLN A 18 -0.96 18.86 16.03
C GLN A 18 -1.85 18.61 14.81
N GLU A 19 -2.47 19.64 14.28
CA GLU A 19 -3.26 19.52 13.06
C GLU A 19 -2.41 19.03 11.88
N ALA A 20 -1.21 19.60 11.76
CA ALA A 20 -0.30 19.19 10.69
C ALA A 20 0.09 17.73 10.82
N VAL A 21 0.35 17.28 12.04
CA VAL A 21 0.66 15.87 12.29
C VAL A 21 -0.51 14.98 11.91
N GLU A 22 -1.71 15.34 12.32
CA GLU A 22 -2.91 14.57 12.00
C GLU A 22 -3.15 14.48 10.49
N LYS A 23 -3.00 15.59 9.80
CA LYS A 23 -3.16 15.62 8.35
C LYS A 23 -2.12 14.75 7.65
N THR A 24 -0.88 14.85 8.10
CA THR A 24 0.21 14.06 7.53
C THR A 24 -0.02 12.57 7.78
N LYS A 25 -0.48 12.24 8.96
CA LYS A 25 -0.79 10.86 9.31
C LYS A 25 -1.91 10.32 8.43
N ALA A 26 -2.95 11.10 8.23
CA ALA A 26 -4.06 10.70 7.37
C ALA A 26 -3.60 10.48 5.93
N ARG A 27 -2.74 11.35 5.43
CA ARG A 27 -2.17 11.20 4.09
C ARG A 27 -1.31 9.96 3.99
N TYR A 28 -0.53 9.70 5.01
CA TYR A 28 0.31 8.51 5.05
C TYR A 28 -0.54 7.25 5.03
N ASP A 29 -1.56 7.20 5.87
CA ASP A 29 -2.46 6.05 5.92
C ASP A 29 -3.15 5.82 4.58
N ALA A 30 -3.60 6.89 3.93
CA ALA A 30 -4.24 6.79 2.62
C ALA A 30 -3.25 6.27 1.57
N ALA A 31 -2.02 6.75 1.61
CA ALA A 31 -0.99 6.31 0.67
C ALA A 31 -0.66 4.83 0.87
N VAL A 32 -0.60 4.37 2.11
CA VAL A 32 -0.36 2.96 2.42
C VAL A 32 -1.49 2.10 1.88
N LYS A 33 -2.73 2.52 2.06
CA LYS A 33 -3.90 1.79 1.53
C LYS A 33 -3.84 1.71 0.01
N GLU A 34 -3.52 2.82 -0.64
CA GLU A 34 -3.41 2.85 -2.09
C GLU A 34 -2.32 1.90 -2.58
N LEU A 35 -1.17 1.92 -1.91
CA LEU A 35 -0.08 1.01 -2.27
C LEU A 35 -0.52 -0.44 -2.17
N ARG A 36 -1.20 -0.80 -1.10
CA ARG A 36 -1.71 -2.16 -0.92
C ARG A 36 -2.66 -2.55 -2.04
N MET A 37 -3.57 -1.64 -2.39
CA MET A 37 -4.52 -1.89 -3.48
C MET A 37 -3.80 -2.11 -4.81
N LEU A 38 -2.77 -1.31 -5.07
CA LEU A 38 -2.01 -1.45 -6.31
C LEU A 38 -1.22 -2.76 -6.35
N LEU A 39 -0.64 -3.15 -5.21
CA LEU A 39 0.06 -4.42 -5.11
C LEU A 39 -0.90 -5.60 -5.33
N GLU A 40 -2.10 -5.52 -4.78
CA GLU A 40 -3.12 -6.55 -4.98
C GLU A 40 -3.54 -6.65 -6.45
N LYS A 41 -3.70 -5.51 -7.11
CA LYS A 41 -4.02 -5.48 -8.54
C LYS A 41 -2.90 -6.11 -9.36
N LYS A 42 -1.66 -5.80 -9.03
CA LYS A 42 -0.51 -6.36 -9.72
C LYS A 42 -0.47 -7.88 -9.57
N ASP A 43 -0.74 -8.34 -8.36
CA ASP A 43 -0.81 -9.77 -8.07
C ASP A 43 -1.91 -10.44 -8.89
N ALA A 44 -3.08 -9.82 -8.95
CA ALA A 44 -4.20 -10.34 -9.73
C ALA A 44 -3.86 -10.40 -11.21
N GLN A 45 -3.18 -9.38 -11.74
CA GLN A 45 -2.75 -9.37 -13.13
C GLN A 45 -1.78 -10.50 -13.42
N ARG A 46 -0.82 -10.72 -12.54
CA ARG A 46 0.17 -11.79 -12.69
C ARG A 46 -0.50 -13.15 -12.70
N LYS A 47 -1.47 -13.34 -11.81
CA LYS A 47 -2.23 -14.59 -11.77
C LYS A 47 -3.00 -14.82 -13.05
N GLN A 48 -3.63 -13.77 -13.58
CA GLN A 48 -4.36 -13.87 -14.84
C GLN A 48 -3.43 -14.17 -16.01
N GLU A 49 -2.27 -13.53 -16.05
CA GLU A 49 -1.28 -13.78 -17.08
C GLU A 49 -0.78 -15.23 -17.01
N LEU A 50 -0.56 -15.71 -15.81
CA LEU A 50 -0.16 -17.09 -15.61
C LEU A 50 -1.23 -18.06 -16.08
N LEU A 51 -2.48 -17.81 -15.73
CA LEU A 51 -3.59 -18.63 -16.17
C LEU A 51 -3.72 -18.66 -17.70
N LYS A 52 -3.58 -17.50 -18.33
CA LYS A 52 -3.62 -17.43 -19.80
C LYS A 52 -2.48 -18.20 -20.42
N ALA A 53 -1.29 -18.09 -19.84
CA ALA A 53 -0.14 -18.83 -20.33
C ALA A 53 -0.35 -20.33 -20.20
N LEU A 54 -0.93 -20.77 -19.08
CA LEU A 54 -1.23 -22.18 -18.87
C LEU A 54 -2.25 -22.70 -19.87
N GLU A 55 -3.30 -21.91 -20.13
CA GLU A 55 -4.34 -22.28 -21.10
C GLU A 55 -3.80 -22.35 -22.52
N SER A 56 -2.84 -21.47 -22.85
CA SER A 56 -2.23 -21.44 -24.18
C SER A 56 -1.11 -22.47 -24.34
N SER A 57 -0.63 -23.04 -23.25
CA SER A 57 0.48 -23.98 -23.29
C SER A 57 0.07 -25.29 -23.94
N PRO A 58 0.92 -25.87 -24.81
CA PRO A 58 0.68 -27.20 -25.35
C PRO A 58 0.88 -28.32 -24.32
N ARG A 59 1.45 -28.00 -23.18
CA ARG A 59 1.70 -29.00 -22.14
C ARG A 59 0.50 -29.12 -21.20
N SER A 60 0.32 -30.31 -20.66
CA SER A 60 -0.77 -30.54 -19.73
C SER A 60 -0.49 -29.83 -18.40
N PHE A 61 -1.54 -29.61 -17.66
CA PHE A 61 -1.45 -29.02 -16.32
C PHE A 61 -0.53 -29.84 -15.42
N ASP A 62 -0.66 -31.16 -15.47
CA ASP A 62 0.15 -32.05 -14.64
C ASP A 62 1.63 -31.93 -14.97
N GLU A 63 1.98 -31.86 -16.25
CA GLU A 63 3.36 -31.66 -16.66
C GLU A 63 3.94 -30.36 -16.13
N ILE A 64 3.16 -29.29 -16.21
CA ILE A 64 3.59 -27.98 -15.72
C ILE A 64 3.78 -28.02 -14.22
N MET A 65 2.88 -28.65 -13.50
CA MET A 65 2.99 -28.76 -12.04
C MET A 65 4.22 -29.56 -11.63
N GLU A 66 4.50 -30.63 -12.34
CA GLU A 66 5.71 -31.42 -12.07
C GLU A 66 6.98 -30.61 -12.30
N PHE A 67 7.00 -29.86 -13.38
CA PHE A 67 8.14 -28.99 -13.70
C PHE A 67 8.37 -27.98 -12.57
N LEU A 68 7.33 -27.34 -12.09
CA LEU A 68 7.43 -26.35 -11.04
C LEU A 68 7.89 -26.97 -9.72
N LYS A 69 7.40 -28.15 -9.41
CA LYS A 69 7.81 -28.85 -8.20
C LYS A 69 9.26 -29.32 -8.26
N ALA A 70 9.73 -29.68 -9.43
CA ALA A 70 11.10 -30.11 -9.61
C ALA A 70 12.11 -29.00 -9.36
N GLU A 71 11.70 -27.76 -9.46
CA GLU A 71 12.55 -26.61 -9.19
C GLU A 71 12.82 -26.41 -7.69
N GLU A 72 12.04 -26.99 -6.83
CA GLU A 72 12.23 -26.84 -5.39
C GLU A 72 13.41 -27.74 -4.89
#